data_3615151e5893ff099e0b0eb44b400d02
#
_entry.id   3615151e5893ff099e0b0eb44b400d02
#
_cell.length_a   1.000
_cell.length_b   1.000
_cell.length_c   1.000
_cell.angle_alpha   90.00
_cell.angle_beta   90.00
_cell.angle_gamma   90.00
#
_symmetry.space_group_name_H-M   'P 1'
#
loop_
_entity.id
_entity.type
_entity.pdbx_description
1 polymer ?
#
loop_
_entity_poly.entity_id
_entity_poly.type
_entity_poly.pdbx_seq_one_letter_code
_entity_poly.pdbx_strand_id
1 'polypeptide(L)'
;MAGYGPSRARKLRKQAQRYLRSLGYKILGGTKMLGELKIIDEFADKFDFRMFGPALLEKEVSWPVDYNGNPMLFFIGLPANLLNKKLDINLYCNIFITYDHEDDQHLYDLSDKNPEPNKSSCVILSDIRSSKAKKVSCIEPSKKLSISESGDEVPYWLQDPIQKSNMSFQFQIYAGEIDNMFQQDFGDEFYYFFCNENCSEGNVFVQIT
;
A
#
# COMPACT_ATOMS: atom_id res chain seq x y z
N MET A 1 5.79 -29.19 -8.04
CA MET A 1 5.19 -27.94 -7.51
C MET A 1 3.67 -28.11 -7.52
N ALA A 2 3.05 -28.20 -6.35
CA ALA A 2 1.62 -28.38 -6.23
C ALA A 2 0.98 -27.00 -6.11
N GLY A 3 0.39 -26.53 -7.21
CA GLY A 3 -0.33 -25.26 -7.24
C GLY A 3 -1.49 -25.27 -6.24
N TYR A 4 -1.50 -24.34 -5.32
CA TYR A 4 -2.62 -24.09 -4.41
C TYR A 4 -3.81 -23.58 -5.23
N GLY A 5 -4.77 -24.48 -5.47
CA GLY A 5 -5.96 -24.16 -6.27
C GLY A 5 -6.83 -23.08 -5.60
N PRO A 6 -7.57 -22.28 -6.41
CA PRO A 6 -8.41 -21.16 -5.95
C PRO A 6 -9.44 -21.50 -4.85
N SER A 7 -9.77 -22.78 -4.69
CA SER A 7 -10.73 -23.27 -3.68
C SER A 7 -10.21 -23.18 -2.24
N ARG A 8 -8.91 -23.31 -2.00
CA ARG A 8 -8.32 -23.28 -0.66
C ARG A 8 -8.19 -21.85 -0.15
N ALA A 9 -7.78 -20.92 -0.99
CA ALA A 9 -7.76 -19.50 -0.69
C ALA A 9 -9.15 -18.96 -0.32
N ARG A 10 -10.19 -19.37 -1.07
CA ARG A 10 -11.59 -18.99 -0.80
C ARG A 10 -12.12 -19.53 0.54
N LYS A 11 -11.66 -20.72 0.96
CA LYS A 11 -12.06 -21.33 2.23
C LYS A 11 -11.39 -20.63 3.42
N LEU A 12 -10.12 -20.29 3.31
CA LEU A 12 -9.36 -19.54 4.31
C LEU A 12 -9.90 -18.11 4.47
N ARG A 13 -10.24 -17.42 3.37
CA ARG A 13 -10.92 -16.10 3.41
C ARG A 13 -12.21 -16.13 4.22
N LYS A 14 -13.08 -17.11 3.98
CA LYS A 14 -14.35 -17.24 4.74
C LYS A 14 -14.12 -17.51 6.24
N GLN A 15 -13.04 -18.20 6.58
CA GLN A 15 -12.69 -18.50 7.97
C GLN A 15 -12.16 -17.26 8.68
N ALA A 16 -11.29 -16.48 8.04
CA ALA A 16 -10.79 -15.19 8.54
C ALA A 16 -11.94 -14.18 8.73
N GLN A 17 -12.87 -14.07 7.79
CA GLN A 17 -14.05 -13.20 7.92
C GLN A 17 -14.95 -13.56 9.10
N ARG A 18 -15.16 -14.85 9.37
CA ARG A 18 -15.91 -15.30 10.53
C ARG A 18 -15.20 -14.96 11.83
N TYR A 19 -13.90 -15.13 11.88
CA TYR A 19 -13.08 -14.81 13.04
C TYR A 19 -13.10 -13.31 13.35
N LEU A 20 -12.95 -12.45 12.37
CA LEU A 20 -13.01 -10.99 12.55
C LEU A 20 -14.40 -10.52 13.04
N ARG A 21 -15.48 -11.09 12.51
CA ARG A 21 -16.84 -10.80 13.00
C ARG A 21 -17.03 -11.24 14.46
N SER A 22 -16.42 -12.35 14.88
CA SER A 22 -16.48 -12.83 16.28
C SER A 22 -15.71 -11.95 17.24
N LEU A 23 -14.70 -11.19 16.76
CA LEU A 23 -13.93 -10.22 17.54
C LEU A 23 -14.61 -8.85 17.67
N GLY A 24 -15.83 -8.67 17.15
CA GLY A 24 -16.60 -7.43 17.31
C GLY A 24 -16.08 -6.27 16.47
N TYR A 25 -15.31 -6.52 15.38
CA TYR A 25 -14.85 -5.47 14.47
C TYR A 25 -16.04 -4.72 13.88
N LYS A 26 -16.32 -3.55 14.44
CA LYS A 26 -17.16 -2.55 13.78
C LYS A 26 -16.31 -1.84 12.74
N ILE A 27 -16.68 -1.99 11.48
CA ILE A 27 -16.19 -1.12 10.41
C ILE A 27 -16.59 0.30 10.79
N LEU A 28 -15.62 1.09 11.25
CA LEU A 28 -15.85 2.49 11.59
C LEU A 28 -16.21 3.24 10.31
N GLY A 29 -17.35 3.89 10.35
CA GLY A 29 -18.10 4.37 9.21
C GLY A 29 -17.35 5.34 8.30
N GLY A 30 -17.58 5.17 7.03
CA GLY A 30 -17.51 6.22 6.00
C GLY A 30 -16.35 6.16 5.01
N THR A 31 -15.25 5.52 5.31
CA THR A 31 -14.16 5.27 4.34
C THR A 31 -14.44 3.99 3.57
N LYS A 32 -14.54 4.09 2.26
CA LYS A 32 -14.64 2.91 1.40
C LYS A 32 -13.27 2.27 1.29
N MET A 33 -13.09 1.08 1.86
CA MET A 33 -11.89 0.27 1.60
C MET A 33 -11.81 -0.08 0.12
N LEU A 34 -10.64 0.02 -0.47
CA LEU A 34 -10.41 -0.34 -1.87
C LEU A 34 -10.27 -1.87 -2.03
N GLY A 35 -9.86 -2.58 -0.98
CA GLY A 35 -9.70 -4.02 -1.01
C GLY A 35 -8.35 -4.46 -1.58
N GLU A 36 -8.33 -5.55 -2.34
CA GLU A 36 -7.10 -6.06 -2.96
C GLU A 36 -6.81 -5.34 -4.28
N LEU A 37 -5.56 -4.92 -4.44
CA LEU A 37 -5.07 -4.30 -5.67
C LEU A 37 -4.42 -5.34 -6.59
N LYS A 38 -4.52 -5.08 -7.88
CA LYS A 38 -3.85 -5.84 -8.93
C LYS A 38 -3.11 -4.93 -9.88
N ILE A 39 -1.94 -5.37 -10.32
CA ILE A 39 -1.21 -4.71 -11.38
C ILE A 39 -1.86 -5.05 -12.73
N ILE A 40 -2.11 -4.03 -13.53
CA ILE A 40 -2.53 -4.18 -14.93
C ILE A 40 -1.29 -4.03 -15.80
N ASP A 41 -1.18 -4.87 -16.83
CA ASP A 41 -0.05 -4.80 -17.78
C ASP A 41 -0.20 -3.62 -18.76
N GLU A 42 -0.38 -2.43 -18.20
CA GLU A 42 -0.43 -1.14 -18.89
C GLU A 42 0.50 -0.15 -18.22
N PHE A 43 1.11 0.71 -19.02
CA PHE A 43 1.86 1.86 -18.50
C PHE A 43 0.89 2.88 -17.91
N ALA A 44 1.23 3.42 -16.75
CA ALA A 44 0.42 4.41 -16.07
C ALA A 44 0.88 5.83 -16.40
N ASP A 45 -0.08 6.71 -16.60
CA ASP A 45 0.18 8.14 -16.57
C ASP A 45 0.44 8.64 -15.16
N LYS A 46 1.07 9.81 -15.05
CA LYS A 46 1.49 10.36 -13.74
C LYS A 46 0.36 10.62 -12.75
N PHE A 47 -0.88 10.74 -13.20
CA PHE A 47 -2.07 10.97 -12.35
C PHE A 47 -2.93 9.73 -12.17
N ASP A 48 -2.56 8.62 -12.80
CA ASP A 48 -3.29 7.37 -12.65
C ASP A 48 -3.12 6.78 -11.24
N PHE A 49 -4.01 5.88 -10.89
CA PHE A 49 -3.79 4.95 -9.80
C PHE A 49 -2.70 3.98 -10.25
N ARG A 50 -1.55 4.04 -9.62
CA ARG A 50 -0.34 3.40 -10.14
C ARG A 50 0.64 2.97 -9.06
N MET A 51 1.48 2.04 -9.44
CA MET A 51 2.67 1.62 -8.69
C MET A 51 3.92 2.10 -9.42
N PHE A 52 4.93 2.51 -8.64
CA PHE A 52 6.24 2.95 -9.11
C PHE A 52 6.23 4.15 -10.07
N GLY A 53 7.38 4.39 -10.70
CA GLY A 53 7.61 5.59 -11.50
C GLY A 53 7.90 6.82 -10.65
N PRO A 54 7.82 8.03 -11.22
CA PRO A 54 8.13 9.27 -10.51
C PRO A 54 7.00 9.65 -9.54
N ALA A 55 7.33 10.08 -8.31
CA ALA A 55 6.34 10.64 -7.40
C ALA A 55 5.87 12.03 -7.85
N LEU A 56 4.62 12.38 -7.53
CA LEU A 56 4.07 13.72 -7.75
C LEU A 56 4.22 14.54 -6.47
N LEU A 57 5.20 15.42 -6.40
CA LEU A 57 5.46 16.25 -5.24
C LEU A 57 5.47 17.73 -5.62
N GLU A 58 4.99 18.56 -4.73
CA GLU A 58 5.14 20.00 -4.84
C GLU A 58 6.61 20.39 -4.78
N LYS A 59 6.96 21.55 -5.33
CA LYS A 59 8.36 21.98 -5.47
C LYS A 59 9.09 21.98 -4.13
N GLU A 60 8.43 22.50 -3.10
CA GLU A 60 9.00 22.72 -1.77
C GLU A 60 9.06 21.44 -0.91
N VAL A 61 8.34 20.39 -1.31
CA VAL A 61 8.30 19.13 -0.57
C VAL A 61 9.57 18.34 -0.85
N SER A 62 10.33 18.04 0.19
CA SER A 62 11.51 17.17 0.11
C SER A 62 11.10 15.73 -0.14
N TRP A 63 11.99 14.96 -0.78
CA TRP A 63 11.84 13.52 -0.89
C TRP A 63 11.97 12.89 0.50
N PRO A 64 11.08 11.97 0.91
CA PRO A 64 11.18 11.36 2.22
C PRO A 64 12.40 10.43 2.33
N VAL A 65 12.91 10.33 3.54
CA VAL A 65 14.03 9.45 3.88
C VAL A 65 13.62 8.51 5.02
N ASP A 66 14.19 7.32 5.01
CA ASP A 66 14.01 6.33 6.07
C ASP A 66 14.80 6.72 7.36
N TYR A 67 14.79 5.80 8.34
CA TYR A 67 15.50 6.01 9.61
C TYR A 67 17.03 6.04 9.47
N ASN A 68 17.60 5.51 8.38
CA ASN A 68 19.03 5.57 8.07
C ASN A 68 19.41 6.82 7.25
N GLY A 69 18.42 7.61 6.81
CA GLY A 69 18.62 8.76 5.94
C GLY A 69 18.66 8.42 4.45
N ASN A 70 18.34 7.18 4.07
CA ASN A 70 18.26 6.77 2.68
C ASN A 70 16.94 7.24 2.04
N PRO A 71 16.94 7.63 0.76
CA PRO A 71 15.70 7.99 0.07
C PRO A 71 14.73 6.81 0.02
N MET A 72 13.50 7.00 0.54
CA MET A 72 12.44 6.00 0.43
C MET A 72 12.07 5.73 -1.02
N LEU A 73 11.66 4.50 -1.33
CA LEU A 73 11.09 4.13 -2.62
C LEU A 73 9.68 4.72 -2.76
N PHE A 74 9.39 5.41 -3.86
CA PHE A 74 8.01 5.70 -4.23
C PHE A 74 7.32 4.41 -4.64
N PHE A 75 6.31 4.02 -3.86
CA PHE A 75 5.66 2.72 -3.98
C PHE A 75 4.34 2.80 -4.75
N ILE A 76 3.37 3.54 -4.22
CA ILE A 76 2.04 3.66 -4.82
C ILE A 76 1.61 5.13 -4.85
N GLY A 77 0.95 5.51 -5.95
CA GLY A 77 0.30 6.80 -6.11
C GLY A 77 -1.14 6.67 -6.57
N LEU A 78 -2.04 7.44 -5.95
CA LEU A 78 -3.45 7.41 -6.29
C LEU A 78 -4.16 8.75 -6.00
N PRO A 79 -5.24 9.06 -6.72
CA PRO A 79 -6.11 10.17 -6.35
C PRO A 79 -6.65 9.98 -4.92
N ALA A 80 -6.45 10.97 -4.05
CA ALA A 80 -6.79 10.84 -2.63
C ALA A 80 -8.28 10.63 -2.37
N ASN A 81 -9.15 11.12 -3.28
CA ASN A 81 -10.59 10.92 -3.20
C ASN A 81 -11.03 9.47 -3.41
N LEU A 82 -10.15 8.58 -3.89
CA LEU A 82 -10.42 7.12 -3.89
C LEU A 82 -10.42 6.56 -2.47
N LEU A 83 -9.52 7.06 -1.60
CA LEU A 83 -9.43 6.66 -0.19
C LEU A 83 -10.57 7.29 0.64
N ASN A 84 -10.81 8.57 0.45
CA ASN A 84 -11.90 9.27 1.11
C ASN A 84 -12.56 10.29 0.15
N LYS A 85 -13.83 10.05 -0.17
CA LYS A 85 -14.62 10.89 -1.09
C LYS A 85 -14.78 12.36 -0.65
N LYS A 86 -14.49 12.68 0.62
CA LYS A 86 -14.52 14.06 1.13
C LYS A 86 -13.26 14.85 0.76
N LEU A 87 -12.17 14.18 0.35
CA LEU A 87 -10.94 14.84 -0.05
C LEU A 87 -11.09 15.49 -1.43
N ASP A 88 -10.38 16.60 -1.63
CA ASP A 88 -10.35 17.32 -2.90
C ASP A 88 -9.84 16.38 -4.01
N ILE A 89 -10.53 16.39 -5.16
CA ILE A 89 -10.16 15.58 -6.34
C ILE A 89 -8.79 15.95 -6.93
N ASN A 90 -8.29 17.15 -6.59
CA ASN A 90 -6.96 17.59 -7.00
C ASN A 90 -5.85 17.08 -6.06
N LEU A 91 -6.19 16.41 -4.95
CA LEU A 91 -5.20 15.81 -4.07
C LEU A 91 -4.79 14.43 -4.57
N TYR A 92 -3.49 14.22 -4.59
CA TYR A 92 -2.86 12.95 -4.95
C TYR A 92 -2.07 12.42 -3.76
N CYS A 93 -2.34 11.19 -3.40
CA CYS A 93 -1.68 10.48 -2.31
C CYS A 93 -0.45 9.77 -2.87
N ASN A 94 0.72 10.12 -2.35
CA ASN A 94 1.99 9.46 -2.66
C ASN A 94 2.40 8.64 -1.45
N ILE A 95 2.55 7.33 -1.62
CA ILE A 95 2.94 6.38 -0.59
C ILE A 95 4.37 5.94 -0.84
N PHE A 96 5.19 6.04 0.19
CA PHE A 96 6.61 5.68 0.15
C PHE A 96 6.88 4.59 1.17
N ILE A 97 7.85 3.73 0.85
CA ILE A 97 8.34 2.68 1.73
C ILE A 97 9.86 2.72 1.81
N THR A 98 10.44 2.27 2.93
CA THR A 98 11.84 1.90 2.96
C THR A 98 12.05 0.74 2.01
N TYR A 99 13.18 0.72 1.32
CA TYR A 99 13.52 -0.32 0.36
C TYR A 99 15.02 -0.40 0.17
N ASP A 100 15.56 -1.59 0.29
CA ASP A 100 16.93 -1.91 -0.05
C ASP A 100 16.92 -3.06 -1.07
N HIS A 101 17.57 -2.88 -2.22
CA HIS A 101 17.65 -3.91 -3.24
C HIS A 101 18.73 -4.97 -2.97
N GLU A 102 19.61 -4.72 -2.02
CA GLU A 102 20.71 -5.61 -1.64
C GLU A 102 20.38 -6.45 -0.39
N ASP A 103 19.37 -6.01 0.39
CA ASP A 103 19.05 -6.62 1.70
C ASP A 103 17.53 -6.63 1.93
N ASP A 104 17.03 -7.75 2.47
CA ASP A 104 15.62 -7.93 2.87
C ASP A 104 15.28 -7.19 4.18
N GLN A 105 16.20 -6.41 4.75
CA GLN A 105 15.99 -5.68 6.00
C GLN A 105 14.75 -4.79 5.95
N HIS A 106 14.44 -4.21 4.78
CA HIS A 106 13.24 -3.39 4.60
C HIS A 106 11.93 -4.15 4.88
N LEU A 107 11.88 -5.47 4.66
CA LEU A 107 10.72 -6.30 4.99
C LEU A 107 10.53 -6.40 6.50
N TYR A 108 11.61 -6.56 7.26
CA TYR A 108 11.57 -6.57 8.73
C TYR A 108 11.11 -5.22 9.27
N ASP A 109 11.60 -4.12 8.69
CA ASP A 109 11.19 -2.77 9.08
C ASP A 109 9.70 -2.50 8.82
N LEU A 110 9.16 -3.03 7.70
CA LEU A 110 7.74 -2.94 7.36
C LEU A 110 6.88 -3.95 8.13
N SER A 111 7.47 -5.01 8.68
CA SER A 111 6.75 -6.01 9.49
C SER A 111 6.54 -5.55 10.95
N ASP A 112 7.23 -4.50 11.41
CA ASP A 112 7.02 -3.95 12.75
C ASP A 112 5.57 -3.46 12.92
N LYS A 113 4.86 -4.04 13.89
CA LYS A 113 3.48 -3.66 14.20
C LYS A 113 3.36 -2.26 14.82
N ASN A 114 4.46 -1.67 15.29
CA ASN A 114 4.51 -0.36 15.91
C ASN A 114 5.65 0.51 15.37
N PRO A 115 5.72 0.73 14.04
CA PRO A 115 6.78 1.53 13.47
C PRO A 115 6.71 2.97 13.99
N GLU A 116 7.87 3.57 14.15
CA GLU A 116 7.93 5.02 14.36
C GLU A 116 7.31 5.75 13.15
N PRO A 117 6.55 6.83 13.38
CA PRO A 117 5.96 7.59 12.28
C PRO A 117 7.00 8.01 11.24
N ASN A 118 6.68 7.79 9.96
CA ASN A 118 7.49 8.16 8.80
C ASN A 118 8.91 7.56 8.76
N LYS A 119 9.15 6.43 9.43
CA LYS A 119 10.47 5.78 9.46
C LYS A 119 10.61 4.65 8.45
N SER A 120 9.64 3.75 8.39
CA SER A 120 9.63 2.64 7.42
C SER A 120 8.71 2.90 6.23
N SER A 121 7.71 3.74 6.41
CA SER A 121 6.79 4.15 5.34
C SER A 121 6.17 5.51 5.68
N CYS A 122 5.76 6.25 4.66
CA CYS A 122 5.06 7.52 4.86
C CYS A 122 4.10 7.83 3.72
N VAL A 123 3.22 8.80 3.97
CA VAL A 123 2.28 9.35 3.00
C VAL A 123 2.54 10.84 2.82
N ILE A 124 2.53 11.29 1.57
CA ILE A 124 2.59 12.71 1.22
C ILE A 124 1.41 13.04 0.30
N LEU A 125 0.52 13.90 0.78
CA LEU A 125 -0.52 14.49 -0.05
C LEU A 125 0.05 15.65 -0.85
N SER A 126 -0.29 15.72 -2.14
CA SER A 126 0.17 16.76 -3.04
C SER A 126 -0.96 17.24 -3.92
N ASP A 127 -1.06 18.58 -4.10
CA ASP A 127 -1.98 19.15 -5.07
C ASP A 127 -1.42 18.93 -6.49
N ILE A 128 -2.15 18.22 -7.34
CA ILE A 128 -1.72 17.91 -8.71
C ILE A 128 -1.48 19.13 -9.58
N ARG A 129 -2.09 20.29 -9.24
CA ARG A 129 -1.96 21.55 -9.99
C ARG A 129 -0.60 22.21 -9.77
N SER A 130 -0.02 22.04 -8.58
CA SER A 130 1.29 22.59 -8.19
C SER A 130 2.42 21.55 -8.22
N SER A 131 2.09 20.27 -8.32
CA SER A 131 3.04 19.16 -8.25
C SER A 131 3.76 18.90 -9.58
N LYS A 132 4.99 18.43 -9.46
CA LYS A 132 5.81 17.95 -10.56
C LYS A 132 6.28 16.52 -10.29
N ALA A 133 6.51 15.79 -11.37
CA ALA A 133 7.14 14.47 -11.31
C ALA A 133 8.58 14.60 -10.79
N LYS A 134 8.89 13.95 -9.67
CA LYS A 134 10.23 13.86 -9.09
C LYS A 134 10.70 12.41 -9.14
N LYS A 135 11.97 12.21 -9.51
CA LYS A 135 12.63 10.90 -9.56
C LYS A 135 13.85 10.94 -8.65
N VAL A 136 13.78 10.33 -7.47
CA VAL A 136 14.92 10.17 -6.57
C VAL A 136 15.15 8.70 -6.33
N SER A 137 14.17 7.99 -5.74
CA SER A 137 14.17 6.55 -5.58
C SER A 137 12.86 6.02 -6.14
N CYS A 138 12.92 5.39 -7.31
CA CYS A 138 11.74 4.85 -7.99
C CYS A 138 12.14 3.71 -8.92
N ILE A 139 11.26 2.74 -9.07
CA ILE A 139 11.36 1.65 -10.06
C ILE A 139 10.59 2.08 -11.31
N GLU A 140 11.12 1.75 -12.47
CA GLU A 140 10.44 2.01 -13.76
C GLU A 140 10.29 0.70 -14.55
N PRO A 141 9.26 0.55 -15.36
CA PRO A 141 8.22 1.53 -15.67
C PRO A 141 7.14 1.63 -14.59
N SER A 142 6.42 2.75 -14.60
CA SER A 142 5.18 2.90 -13.82
C SER A 142 4.10 1.97 -14.37
N LYS A 143 3.40 1.23 -13.50
CA LYS A 143 2.32 0.32 -13.87
C LYS A 143 0.99 0.79 -13.30
N LYS A 144 -0.10 0.66 -14.07
CA LYS A 144 -1.44 0.93 -13.57
C LYS A 144 -1.85 -0.08 -12.52
N LEU A 145 -2.64 0.38 -11.55
CA LEU A 145 -3.30 -0.44 -10.58
C LEU A 145 -4.81 -0.45 -10.80
N SER A 146 -5.43 -1.56 -10.53
CA SER A 146 -6.88 -1.72 -10.47
C SER A 146 -7.31 -2.28 -9.12
N ILE A 147 -8.57 -2.02 -8.77
CA ILE A 147 -9.21 -2.64 -7.62
C ILE A 147 -9.74 -3.99 -8.05
N SER A 148 -9.39 -5.05 -7.32
CA SER A 148 -9.92 -6.39 -7.60
C SER A 148 -11.43 -6.42 -7.42
N GLU A 149 -12.15 -6.99 -8.38
CA GLU A 149 -13.60 -7.18 -8.32
C GLU A 149 -14.05 -8.21 -7.27
N SER A 150 -13.12 -8.82 -6.54
CA SER A 150 -13.43 -9.88 -5.56
C SER A 150 -14.33 -9.43 -4.41
N GLY A 151 -14.59 -8.13 -4.26
CA GLY A 151 -15.61 -7.56 -3.37
C GLY A 151 -15.35 -7.81 -1.87
N ASP A 152 -14.21 -8.37 -1.52
CA ASP A 152 -13.88 -8.65 -0.13
C ASP A 152 -13.36 -7.36 0.55
N GLU A 153 -14.25 -6.72 1.31
CA GLU A 153 -13.95 -5.50 2.10
C GLU A 153 -13.02 -5.76 3.30
N VAL A 154 -12.57 -7.00 3.49
CA VAL A 154 -11.78 -7.41 4.66
C VAL A 154 -10.41 -7.87 4.20
N PRO A 155 -9.32 -7.38 4.81
CA PRO A 155 -7.98 -7.79 4.44
C PRO A 155 -7.79 -9.30 4.65
N TYR A 156 -7.02 -9.90 3.75
CA TYR A 156 -6.52 -11.25 3.94
C TYR A 156 -5.28 -11.20 4.82
N TRP A 157 -5.42 -11.59 6.07
CA TRP A 157 -4.30 -11.62 7.01
C TRP A 157 -3.52 -12.92 6.89
N LEU A 158 -2.22 -12.84 6.65
CA LEU A 158 -1.30 -13.99 6.70
C LEU A 158 -0.95 -14.37 8.14
N GLN A 159 -0.90 -13.36 9.01
CA GLN A 159 -0.59 -13.45 10.42
C GLN A 159 -1.76 -12.85 11.24
N ASP A 160 -1.49 -12.45 12.47
CA ASP A 160 -2.46 -11.76 13.31
C ASP A 160 -2.90 -10.42 12.68
N PRO A 161 -4.18 -10.05 12.81
CA PRO A 161 -4.68 -8.79 12.30
C PRO A 161 -3.91 -7.58 12.84
N ILE A 162 -3.54 -6.66 11.95
CA ILE A 162 -2.92 -5.39 12.31
C ILE A 162 -4.01 -4.42 12.77
N GLN A 163 -3.86 -3.86 13.97
CA GLN A 163 -4.79 -2.90 14.54
C GLN A 163 -4.10 -1.56 14.79
N LYS A 164 -4.70 -0.48 14.31
CA LYS A 164 -4.24 0.88 14.55
C LYS A 164 -5.40 1.74 15.04
N SER A 165 -5.23 2.39 16.18
CA SER A 165 -6.29 3.12 16.87
C SER A 165 -6.83 4.33 16.10
N ASN A 166 -5.98 4.96 15.28
CA ASN A 166 -6.27 6.20 14.55
C ASN A 166 -6.18 6.08 13.03
N MET A 167 -5.98 4.87 12.52
CA MET A 167 -5.88 4.57 11.08
C MET A 167 -6.84 3.46 10.71
N SER A 168 -7.35 3.49 9.50
CA SER A 168 -8.18 2.43 8.92
C SER A 168 -7.46 1.78 7.75
N PHE A 169 -7.66 0.47 7.62
CA PHE A 169 -7.21 -0.29 6.45
C PHE A 169 -7.84 0.28 5.18
N GLN A 170 -7.03 0.44 4.14
CA GLN A 170 -7.48 0.96 2.85
C GLN A 170 -7.42 -0.10 1.76
N PHE A 171 -6.27 -0.75 1.61
CA PHE A 171 -6.07 -1.79 0.60
C PHE A 171 -4.89 -2.69 0.95
N GLN A 172 -4.82 -3.80 0.22
CA GLN A 172 -3.68 -4.73 0.22
C GLN A 172 -3.23 -5.03 -1.19
N ILE A 173 -1.98 -5.43 -1.34
CA ILE A 173 -1.42 -5.96 -2.58
C ILE A 173 -0.59 -7.21 -2.28
N TYR A 174 -0.75 -8.24 -3.10
CA TYR A 174 0.02 -9.48 -2.99
C TYR A 174 1.43 -9.27 -3.58
N ALA A 175 2.47 -9.69 -2.86
CA ALA A 175 3.86 -9.52 -3.28
C ALA A 175 4.15 -10.19 -4.62
N GLY A 176 3.63 -11.38 -4.87
CA GLY A 176 3.79 -12.06 -6.16
C GLY A 176 3.32 -11.30 -7.40
N GLU A 177 2.49 -10.24 -7.21
CA GLU A 177 2.17 -9.31 -8.30
C GLU A 177 3.34 -8.36 -8.62
N ILE A 178 4.30 -8.19 -7.70
CA ILE A 178 5.39 -7.23 -7.80
C ILE A 178 6.79 -7.84 -7.79
N ASP A 179 6.95 -9.14 -7.51
CA ASP A 179 8.22 -9.85 -7.42
C ASP A 179 9.14 -9.59 -8.62
N ASN A 180 8.60 -9.71 -9.83
CA ASN A 180 9.35 -9.45 -11.05
C ASN A 180 9.85 -8.01 -11.18
N MET A 181 9.20 -7.06 -10.52
CA MET A 181 9.56 -5.64 -10.55
C MET A 181 10.64 -5.31 -9.53
N PHE A 182 10.63 -5.97 -8.39
CA PHE A 182 11.67 -5.86 -7.36
C PHE A 182 12.91 -6.70 -7.67
N GLN A 183 12.81 -7.65 -8.62
CA GLN A 183 13.86 -8.64 -8.91
C GLN A 183 14.19 -9.50 -7.68
N GLN A 184 13.23 -9.70 -6.81
CA GLN A 184 13.31 -10.49 -5.59
C GLN A 184 12.16 -11.49 -5.58
N ASP A 185 12.33 -12.61 -4.91
CA ASP A 185 11.28 -13.61 -4.67
C ASP A 185 10.82 -13.44 -3.23
N PHE A 186 9.75 -12.72 -3.04
CA PHE A 186 9.20 -12.40 -1.72
C PHE A 186 8.32 -13.52 -1.14
N GLY A 187 8.02 -14.56 -1.93
CA GLY A 187 7.17 -15.65 -1.47
C GLY A 187 5.70 -15.24 -1.27
N ASP A 188 5.07 -15.78 -0.21
CA ASP A 188 3.67 -15.49 0.12
C ASP A 188 3.59 -14.31 1.09
N GLU A 189 3.66 -13.10 0.58
CA GLU A 189 3.64 -11.86 1.33
C GLU A 189 2.50 -10.95 0.88
N PHE A 190 2.03 -10.09 1.81
CA PHE A 190 1.08 -9.03 1.50
C PHE A 190 1.53 -7.70 2.10
N TYR A 191 1.43 -6.65 1.30
CA TYR A 191 1.54 -5.27 1.73
C TYR A 191 0.15 -4.73 2.07
N TYR A 192 0.00 -4.16 3.26
CA TYR A 192 -1.25 -3.57 3.76
C TYR A 192 -1.07 -2.09 3.98
N PHE A 193 -1.95 -1.28 3.42
CA PHE A 193 -1.92 0.16 3.61
C PHE A 193 -3.02 0.62 4.54
N PHE A 194 -2.63 1.42 5.53
CA PHE A 194 -3.50 2.08 6.49
C PHE A 194 -3.27 3.58 6.44
N CYS A 195 -4.33 4.38 6.57
CA CYS A 195 -4.21 5.82 6.78
C CYS A 195 -5.28 6.36 7.71
N ASN A 196 -5.05 7.58 8.23
CA ASN A 196 -6.06 8.33 8.96
C ASN A 196 -7.12 8.89 8.00
N GLU A 197 -8.21 9.48 8.55
CA GLU A 197 -9.36 9.92 7.77
C GLU A 197 -9.02 10.96 6.69
N ASN A 198 -8.07 11.84 6.93
CA ASN A 198 -7.65 12.88 5.98
C ASN A 198 -6.43 12.48 5.13
N CYS A 199 -5.95 11.25 5.25
CA CYS A 199 -4.78 10.72 4.53
C CYS A 199 -3.50 11.55 4.71
N SER A 200 -3.38 12.32 5.80
CA SER A 200 -2.15 13.07 6.12
C SER A 200 -1.10 12.21 6.80
N GLU A 201 -1.51 11.06 7.33
CA GLU A 201 -0.65 10.05 7.95
C GLU A 201 -1.07 8.68 7.46
N GLY A 202 -0.10 7.83 7.19
CA GLY A 202 -0.35 6.46 6.77
C GLY A 202 0.89 5.60 6.90
N ASN A 203 0.64 4.28 7.01
CA ASN A 203 1.68 3.27 7.10
C ASN A 203 1.41 2.13 6.14
N VAL A 204 2.49 1.58 5.61
CA VAL A 204 2.50 0.29 4.93
C VAL A 204 3.05 -0.75 5.89
N PHE A 205 2.40 -1.90 5.95
CA PHE A 205 2.84 -3.06 6.72
C PHE A 205 2.99 -4.25 5.80
N VAL A 206 3.95 -5.11 6.10
CA VAL A 206 4.14 -6.40 5.42
C VAL A 206 3.82 -7.53 6.39
N GLN A 207 3.15 -8.56 5.90
CA GLN A 207 3.08 -9.86 6.58
C GLN A 207 3.65 -10.93 5.66
N ILE A 208 4.51 -11.74 6.23
CA ILE A 208 5.31 -12.78 5.57
C ILE A 208 4.89 -14.14 6.13
N THR A 209 4.82 -15.19 5.31
CA THR A 209 4.59 -16.58 5.76
C THR A 209 5.88 -17.31 6.08
#